data_2585a36de106cf1ee600827ec21fa729
#
_entry.id   2585a36de106cf1ee600827ec21fa729
#
_cell.length_a   1.000
_cell.length_b   1.000
_cell.length_c   1.000
_cell.angle_alpha   90.00
_cell.angle_beta   90.00
_cell.angle_gamma   90.00
#
_symmetry.space_group_name_H-M   'P 1'
#
loop_
_entity.id
_entity.type
_entity.pdbx_description
1 polymer ?
#
loop_
_entity_poly.entity_id
_entity_poly.type
_entity_poly.pdbx_seq_one_letter_code
_entity_poly.pdbx_strand_id
1 'polypeptide(L)'
;PFAAALCLVPAVAACFIRLVDFRNGHVGSSACLATIILGAIALVLTQSSAVFTTAVFLAPFCLAAIYHALCRMEKRGSITRRGARMGTAAFALLIVALWALACILPPIKQAMSWSWDPVADPANAILDAAFLSFAEPMPQIVLALAVFAGCAYCFRTKRRRWLVVAFCIACVMFALAAALPNVPAKQILTGFWYTDYYRIAAFAAMFATPLASAGLAHVARSITRNASPRSKAVACIAIVALFCLINFRMPVEDGNDLYLDSPFARTRGMVEAHSNT
;
A
#
# COMPACT_ATOMS: atom_id res chain seq x y z
N PRO A 1 2.23 -5.01 17.33
CA PRO A 1 2.75 -6.01 16.35
C PRO A 1 2.53 -5.59 14.89
N PHE A 2 1.31 -5.14 14.51
CA PHE A 2 0.97 -4.81 13.12
C PHE A 2 1.85 -3.70 12.53
N ALA A 3 2.05 -2.59 13.24
CA ALA A 3 2.89 -1.49 12.79
C ALA A 3 4.35 -1.93 12.55
N ALA A 4 4.91 -2.75 13.45
CA ALA A 4 6.26 -3.30 13.30
C ALA A 4 6.36 -4.22 12.08
N ALA A 5 5.37 -5.09 11.85
CA ALA A 5 5.31 -5.93 10.67
C ALA A 5 5.19 -5.09 9.38
N LEU A 6 4.38 -4.03 9.41
CA LEU A 6 4.18 -3.14 8.26
C LEU A 6 5.49 -2.44 7.83
N CYS A 7 6.40 -2.13 8.78
CA CYS A 7 7.72 -1.57 8.47
C CYS A 7 8.62 -2.53 7.68
N LEU A 8 8.42 -3.85 7.77
CA LEU A 8 9.19 -4.85 7.03
C LEU A 8 8.70 -5.02 5.58
N VAL A 9 7.43 -4.74 5.31
CA VAL A 9 6.82 -4.93 3.98
C VAL A 9 7.58 -4.21 2.87
N PRO A 10 7.96 -2.92 2.99
CA PRO A 10 8.70 -2.22 1.93
C PRO A 10 10.06 -2.85 1.63
N ALA A 11 10.79 -3.32 2.65
CA ALA A 11 12.09 -3.95 2.46
C ALA A 11 11.97 -5.28 1.71
N VAL A 12 11.03 -6.14 2.13
CA VAL A 12 10.75 -7.42 1.48
C VAL A 12 10.29 -7.20 0.04
N ALA A 13 9.37 -6.26 -0.18
CA ALA A 13 8.87 -5.93 -1.50
C ALA A 13 9.98 -5.37 -2.41
N ALA A 14 10.83 -4.48 -1.92
CA ALA A 14 11.94 -3.91 -2.68
C ALA A 14 12.95 -4.98 -3.10
N CYS A 15 13.31 -5.90 -2.19
CA CYS A 15 14.20 -7.03 -2.50
C CYS A 15 13.56 -7.98 -3.52
N PHE A 16 12.27 -8.27 -3.39
CA PHE A 16 11.54 -9.10 -4.34
C PHE A 16 11.49 -8.45 -5.74
N ILE A 17 11.13 -7.19 -5.84
CA ILE A 17 11.09 -6.43 -7.10
C ILE A 17 12.48 -6.42 -7.74
N ARG A 18 13.53 -6.20 -6.94
CA ARG A 18 14.92 -6.21 -7.42
C ARG A 18 15.34 -7.58 -7.94
N LEU A 19 14.93 -8.66 -7.26
CA LEU A 19 15.23 -10.04 -7.68
C LEU A 19 14.54 -10.40 -8.99
N VAL A 20 13.28 -9.99 -9.17
CA VAL A 20 12.49 -10.25 -10.39
C VAL A 20 12.91 -9.35 -11.56
N ASP A 21 13.31 -8.11 -11.30
CA ASP A 21 13.74 -7.13 -12.34
C ASP A 21 15.21 -7.37 -12.73
N PHE A 22 15.53 -8.54 -13.15
CA PHE A 22 16.81 -9.19 -13.44
C PHE A 22 17.71 -8.46 -14.48
N ARG A 23 17.55 -7.15 -14.68
CA ARG A 23 18.26 -6.40 -15.74
C ARG A 23 19.65 -5.93 -15.37
N ASN A 24 20.06 -6.01 -14.10
CA ASN A 24 21.26 -5.34 -13.57
C ASN A 24 22.25 -6.28 -12.83
N GLY A 25 22.61 -7.40 -13.43
CA GLY A 25 23.77 -8.18 -12.96
C GLY A 25 23.60 -8.88 -11.61
N HIS A 26 24.42 -9.90 -11.40
CA HIS A 26 24.32 -10.85 -10.29
C HIS A 26 24.73 -10.33 -8.89
N VAL A 27 25.04 -9.05 -8.73
CA VAL A 27 25.53 -8.52 -7.45
C VAL A 27 24.34 -8.29 -6.50
N GLY A 28 24.30 -9.07 -5.43
CA GLY A 28 23.33 -8.93 -4.35
C GLY A 28 22.09 -9.83 -4.44
N SER A 29 22.06 -10.80 -5.36
CA SER A 29 20.92 -11.74 -5.49
C SER A 29 20.75 -12.60 -4.22
N SER A 30 21.84 -13.10 -3.61
CA SER A 30 21.82 -13.90 -2.38
C SER A 30 21.35 -13.07 -1.18
N ALA A 31 21.81 -11.82 -1.05
CA ALA A 31 21.36 -10.92 0.02
C ALA A 31 19.86 -10.57 -0.12
N CYS A 32 19.39 -10.31 -1.34
CA CYS A 32 17.95 -10.08 -1.58
C CYS A 32 17.14 -11.33 -1.24
N LEU A 33 17.59 -12.53 -1.62
CA LEU A 33 16.92 -13.78 -1.32
C LEU A 33 16.88 -14.04 0.19
N ALA A 34 18.00 -13.85 0.88
CA ALA A 34 18.05 -13.97 2.33
C ALA A 34 17.10 -12.98 3.02
N THR A 35 17.07 -11.72 2.57
CA THR A 35 16.15 -10.71 3.11
C THR A 35 14.69 -11.10 2.87
N ILE A 36 14.36 -11.66 1.71
CA ILE A 36 12.99 -12.11 1.40
C ILE A 36 12.61 -13.27 2.34
N ILE A 37 13.48 -14.27 2.49
CA ILE A 37 13.20 -15.44 3.33
C ILE A 37 13.05 -15.02 4.80
N LEU A 38 14.04 -14.32 5.35
CA LEU A 38 14.02 -13.87 6.74
C LEU A 38 12.86 -12.89 6.99
N GLY A 39 12.61 -11.97 6.04
CA GLY A 39 11.49 -11.03 6.11
C GLY A 39 10.14 -11.73 6.05
N ALA A 40 9.97 -12.74 5.20
CA ALA A 40 8.73 -13.53 5.14
C ALA A 40 8.48 -14.28 6.46
N ILE A 41 9.51 -14.91 7.04
CA ILE A 41 9.42 -15.57 8.35
C ILE A 41 9.05 -14.53 9.42
N ALA A 42 9.73 -13.39 9.45
CA ALA A 42 9.45 -12.32 10.41
C ALA A 42 8.02 -11.78 10.28
N LEU A 43 7.50 -11.60 9.05
CA LEU A 43 6.13 -11.17 8.80
C LEU A 43 5.11 -12.19 9.33
N VAL A 44 5.33 -13.48 9.09
CA VAL A 44 4.45 -14.55 9.58
C VAL A 44 4.43 -14.58 11.11
N LEU A 45 5.60 -14.50 11.74
CA LEU A 45 5.75 -14.58 13.20
C LEU A 45 5.24 -13.32 13.91
N THR A 46 5.40 -12.14 13.29
CA THR A 46 4.99 -10.88 13.92
C THR A 46 3.50 -10.62 13.72
N GLN A 47 3.02 -10.76 12.47
CA GLN A 47 1.62 -10.47 12.12
C GLN A 47 1.28 -11.07 10.74
N SER A 48 0.52 -12.13 10.72
CA SER A 48 0.14 -12.84 9.49
C SER A 48 -0.57 -11.97 8.45
N SER A 49 -1.37 -10.97 8.89
CA SER A 49 -2.05 -10.03 7.98
C SER A 49 -1.07 -9.19 7.14
N ALA A 50 0.17 -8.96 7.61
CA ALA A 50 1.19 -8.24 6.84
C ALA A 50 1.72 -9.06 5.65
N VAL A 51 1.64 -10.40 5.69
CA VAL A 51 1.91 -11.26 4.54
C VAL A 51 0.90 -10.99 3.43
N PHE A 52 -0.39 -10.89 3.77
CA PHE A 52 -1.43 -10.55 2.80
C PHE A 52 -1.28 -9.11 2.28
N THR A 53 -0.86 -8.17 3.13
CA THR A 53 -0.49 -6.81 2.69
C THR A 53 0.62 -6.85 1.63
N THR A 54 1.66 -7.64 1.86
CA THR A 54 2.75 -7.83 0.90
C THR A 54 2.25 -8.46 -0.40
N ALA A 55 1.38 -9.47 -0.30
CA ALA A 55 0.78 -10.12 -1.46
C ALA A 55 -0.08 -9.16 -2.30
N VAL A 56 -0.94 -8.34 -1.65
CA VAL A 56 -1.76 -7.32 -2.34
C VAL A 56 -0.87 -6.29 -3.04
N PHE A 57 0.22 -5.87 -2.41
CA PHE A 57 1.16 -4.92 -3.01
C PHE A 57 1.88 -5.51 -4.22
N LEU A 58 2.35 -6.76 -4.11
CA LEU A 58 3.16 -7.41 -5.15
C LEU A 58 2.34 -8.05 -6.27
N ALA A 59 1.07 -8.39 -6.05
CA ALA A 59 0.25 -9.06 -7.08
C ALA A 59 0.17 -8.28 -8.41
N PRO A 60 -0.10 -6.95 -8.43
CA PRO A 60 -0.08 -6.18 -9.66
C PRO A 60 1.31 -6.10 -10.31
N PHE A 61 2.38 -6.08 -9.50
CA PHE A 61 3.76 -6.14 -10.01
C PHE A 61 4.05 -7.47 -10.68
N CYS A 62 3.72 -8.59 -10.03
CA CYS A 62 3.92 -9.93 -10.58
C CYS A 62 3.16 -10.11 -11.89
N LEU A 63 1.90 -9.65 -11.94
CA LEU A 63 1.09 -9.71 -13.15
C LEU A 63 1.71 -8.89 -14.28
N ALA A 64 2.21 -7.70 -14.00
CA ALA A 64 2.91 -6.87 -14.97
C ALA A 64 4.24 -7.51 -15.43
N ALA A 65 5.00 -8.10 -14.51
CA ALA A 65 6.26 -8.76 -14.82
C ALA A 65 6.07 -9.98 -15.72
N ILE A 66 5.08 -10.83 -15.41
CA ILE A 66 4.69 -11.99 -16.24
C ILE A 66 4.23 -11.52 -17.63
N TYR A 67 3.32 -10.54 -17.69
CA TYR A 67 2.87 -9.97 -18.96
C TYR A 67 4.05 -9.49 -19.82
N HIS A 68 4.98 -8.74 -19.24
CA HIS A 68 6.16 -8.27 -19.97
C HIS A 68 7.12 -9.41 -20.35
N ALA A 69 7.24 -10.45 -19.54
CA ALA A 69 8.04 -11.62 -19.89
C ALA A 69 7.44 -12.38 -21.09
N LEU A 70 6.14 -12.63 -21.07
CA LEU A 70 5.42 -13.29 -22.15
C LEU A 70 5.44 -12.47 -23.44
N CYS A 71 5.28 -11.14 -23.36
CA CYS A 71 5.43 -10.27 -24.54
C CYS A 71 6.85 -10.27 -25.11
N ARG A 72 7.89 -10.49 -24.29
CA ARG A 72 9.26 -10.68 -24.82
C ARG A 72 9.43 -12.01 -25.54
N MET A 73 8.81 -13.09 -25.05
CA MET A 73 8.80 -14.40 -25.69
C MET A 73 8.03 -14.36 -27.01
N GLU A 74 6.91 -13.63 -27.08
CA GLU A 74 6.16 -13.37 -28.31
C GLU A 74 7.05 -12.68 -29.35
N LYS A 75 7.75 -11.62 -28.99
CA LYS A 75 8.67 -10.89 -29.87
C LYS A 75 9.85 -11.74 -30.35
N ARG A 76 10.23 -12.78 -29.60
CA ARG A 76 11.26 -13.75 -30.01
C ARG A 76 10.72 -14.90 -30.85
N GLY A 77 9.42 -14.91 -31.15
CA GLY A 77 8.76 -15.98 -31.89
C GLY A 77 8.55 -17.28 -31.11
N SER A 78 8.85 -17.30 -29.78
CA SER A 78 8.71 -18.52 -28.99
C SER A 78 7.27 -18.85 -28.61
N ILE A 79 6.37 -17.86 -28.59
CA ILE A 79 4.94 -18.03 -28.31
C ILE A 79 4.11 -17.09 -29.20
N THR A 80 2.85 -17.44 -29.42
CA THR A 80 1.89 -16.58 -30.11
C THR A 80 1.35 -15.47 -29.20
N ARG A 81 0.85 -14.40 -29.81
CA ARG A 81 0.17 -13.31 -29.07
C ARG A 81 -1.02 -13.82 -28.24
N ARG A 82 -1.75 -14.83 -28.75
CA ARG A 82 -2.81 -15.50 -28.02
C ARG A 82 -2.27 -16.25 -26.81
N GLY A 83 -1.15 -16.98 -26.97
CA GLY A 83 -0.47 -17.67 -25.87
C GLY A 83 0.01 -16.72 -24.78
N ALA A 84 0.56 -15.55 -25.13
CA ALA A 84 0.96 -14.53 -24.16
C ALA A 84 -0.24 -14.00 -23.35
N ARG A 85 -1.38 -13.74 -23.98
CA ARG A 85 -2.61 -13.31 -23.31
C ARG A 85 -3.18 -14.40 -22.41
N MET A 86 -3.23 -15.64 -22.91
CA MET A 86 -3.72 -16.79 -22.14
C MET A 86 -2.83 -17.07 -20.92
N GLY A 87 -1.51 -17.01 -21.06
CA GLY A 87 -0.57 -17.17 -19.95
C GLY A 87 -0.73 -16.07 -18.87
N THR A 88 -0.97 -14.83 -19.30
CA THR A 88 -1.26 -13.72 -18.35
C THR A 88 -2.57 -13.94 -17.63
N ALA A 89 -3.63 -14.36 -18.35
CA ALA A 89 -4.94 -14.65 -17.75
C ALA A 89 -4.86 -15.86 -16.79
N ALA A 90 -4.14 -16.92 -17.16
CA ALA A 90 -3.92 -18.08 -16.30
C ALA A 90 -3.19 -17.67 -15.00
N PHE A 91 -2.19 -16.79 -15.07
CA PHE A 91 -1.52 -16.29 -13.88
C PHE A 91 -2.43 -15.42 -13.00
N ALA A 92 -3.29 -14.58 -13.61
CA ALA A 92 -4.29 -13.82 -12.86
C ALA A 92 -5.27 -14.76 -12.15
N LEU A 93 -5.76 -15.80 -12.83
CA LEU A 93 -6.61 -16.82 -12.24
C LEU A 93 -5.91 -17.57 -11.10
N LEU A 94 -4.62 -17.86 -11.22
CA LEU A 94 -3.84 -18.45 -10.15
C LEU A 94 -3.80 -17.55 -8.90
N ILE A 95 -3.60 -16.24 -9.06
CA ILE A 95 -3.66 -15.29 -7.93
C ILE A 95 -5.03 -15.35 -7.25
N VAL A 96 -6.11 -15.33 -8.03
CA VAL A 96 -7.49 -15.42 -7.49
C VAL A 96 -7.72 -16.77 -6.79
N ALA A 97 -7.25 -17.86 -7.38
CA ALA A 97 -7.37 -19.19 -6.80
C ALA A 97 -6.61 -19.33 -5.47
N LEU A 98 -5.39 -18.78 -5.39
CA LEU A 98 -4.61 -18.75 -4.15
C LEU A 98 -5.30 -17.90 -3.07
N TRP A 99 -5.90 -16.77 -3.45
CA TRP A 99 -6.70 -15.95 -2.53
C TRP A 99 -7.92 -16.71 -2.01
N ALA A 100 -8.68 -17.36 -2.89
CA ALA A 100 -9.84 -18.17 -2.54
C ALA A 100 -9.44 -19.35 -1.63
N LEU A 101 -8.33 -20.03 -1.95
CA LEU A 101 -7.78 -21.09 -1.12
C LEU A 101 -7.42 -20.59 0.28
N ALA A 102 -6.80 -19.40 0.38
CA ALA A 102 -6.49 -18.80 1.68
C ALA A 102 -7.77 -18.54 2.50
N CYS A 103 -8.86 -18.08 1.87
CA CYS A 103 -10.13 -17.84 2.56
C CYS A 103 -10.77 -19.09 3.20
N ILE A 104 -10.46 -20.29 2.70
CA ILE A 104 -11.05 -21.54 3.24
C ILE A 104 -10.17 -22.22 4.30
N LEU A 105 -8.92 -21.76 4.49
CA LEU A 105 -8.03 -22.31 5.52
C LEU A 105 -8.58 -22.04 6.92
N PRO A 106 -8.68 -23.05 7.82
CA PRO A 106 -9.34 -22.92 9.11
C PRO A 106 -8.83 -21.75 9.97
N PRO A 107 -7.52 -21.53 10.16
CA PRO A 107 -7.03 -20.42 10.99
C PRO A 107 -7.34 -19.04 10.38
N ILE A 108 -7.38 -18.94 9.05
CA ILE A 108 -7.70 -17.70 8.36
C ILE A 108 -9.20 -17.45 8.40
N LYS A 109 -10.02 -18.50 8.18
CA LYS A 109 -11.47 -18.41 8.30
C LYS A 109 -11.91 -17.96 9.69
N GLN A 110 -11.23 -18.40 10.74
CA GLN A 110 -11.46 -17.93 12.10
C GLN A 110 -11.12 -16.42 12.25
N ALA A 111 -10.00 -15.96 11.70
CA ALA A 111 -9.67 -14.54 11.69
C ALA A 111 -10.68 -13.70 10.91
N MET A 112 -11.18 -14.20 9.78
CA MET A 112 -12.18 -13.54 8.95
C MET A 112 -13.58 -13.47 9.59
N SER A 113 -13.85 -14.26 10.64
CA SER A 113 -15.15 -14.21 11.36
C SER A 113 -15.31 -12.95 12.20
N TRP A 114 -14.22 -12.28 12.54
CA TRP A 114 -14.25 -10.97 13.19
C TRP A 114 -14.66 -9.89 12.18
N SER A 115 -15.59 -9.05 12.59
CA SER A 115 -16.11 -7.97 11.74
C SER A 115 -16.24 -6.69 12.54
N TRP A 116 -15.77 -5.60 11.93
CA TRP A 116 -16.00 -4.25 12.43
C TRP A 116 -17.22 -3.64 11.75
N ASP A 117 -18.01 -2.89 12.52
CA ASP A 117 -19.12 -2.15 11.98
C ASP A 117 -18.66 -1.03 11.04
N PRO A 118 -19.52 -0.63 10.08
CA PRO A 118 -19.25 0.52 9.23
C PRO A 118 -19.07 1.79 10.06
N VAL A 119 -18.11 2.63 9.67
CA VAL A 119 -17.82 3.91 10.35
C VAL A 119 -18.11 5.12 9.48
N ALA A 120 -18.33 4.91 8.19
CA ALA A 120 -18.63 5.95 7.22
C ALA A 120 -19.69 5.47 6.23
N ASP A 121 -20.41 6.39 5.62
CA ASP A 121 -21.21 6.08 4.43
C ASP A 121 -20.29 5.89 3.20
N PRO A 122 -20.78 5.26 2.11
CA PRO A 122 -19.95 4.96 0.95
C PRO A 122 -19.32 6.19 0.28
N ALA A 123 -19.99 7.34 0.29
CA ALA A 123 -19.47 8.56 -0.34
C ALA A 123 -18.32 9.13 0.48
N ASN A 124 -18.48 9.22 1.81
CA ASN A 124 -17.43 9.67 2.71
C ASN A 124 -16.23 8.71 2.72
N ALA A 125 -16.45 7.40 2.72
CA ALA A 125 -15.34 6.43 2.65
C ALA A 125 -14.50 6.57 1.35
N ILE A 126 -15.14 6.89 0.22
CA ILE A 126 -14.43 7.17 -1.04
C ILE A 126 -13.65 8.48 -0.95
N LEU A 127 -14.25 9.53 -0.39
CA LEU A 127 -13.60 10.83 -0.19
C LEU A 127 -12.40 10.69 0.77
N ASP A 128 -12.54 9.93 1.86
CA ASP A 128 -11.48 9.64 2.81
C ASP A 128 -10.30 8.94 2.14
N ALA A 129 -10.57 7.96 1.28
CA ALA A 129 -9.52 7.31 0.50
C ALA A 129 -8.87 8.27 -0.51
N ALA A 130 -9.65 9.12 -1.18
CA ALA A 130 -9.16 10.06 -2.18
C ALA A 130 -8.30 11.17 -1.57
N PHE A 131 -8.70 11.71 -0.42
CA PHE A 131 -7.98 12.76 0.29
C PHE A 131 -7.02 12.25 1.36
N LEU A 132 -6.83 10.92 1.43
CA LEU A 132 -5.92 10.25 2.37
C LEU A 132 -6.20 10.59 3.84
N SER A 133 -7.44 10.93 4.18
CA SER A 133 -7.88 11.13 5.56
C SER A 133 -8.04 9.80 6.29
N PHE A 134 -8.43 8.73 5.57
CA PHE A 134 -8.55 7.37 6.11
C PHE A 134 -9.31 7.30 7.43
N ALA A 135 -10.49 7.94 7.49
CA ALA A 135 -11.35 8.08 8.67
C ALA A 135 -10.79 8.99 9.79
N GLU A 136 -9.75 9.75 9.51
CA GLU A 136 -9.30 10.86 10.37
C GLU A 136 -10.07 12.14 10.02
N PRO A 137 -10.28 13.06 11.00
CA PRO A 137 -11.13 14.25 10.77
C PRO A 137 -10.54 15.24 9.77
N MET A 138 -9.26 15.16 9.43
CA MET A 138 -8.59 16.13 8.56
C MET A 138 -8.06 15.51 7.27
N PRO A 139 -8.55 15.97 6.08
CA PRO A 139 -8.03 15.54 4.79
C PRO A 139 -6.59 16.03 4.57
N GLN A 140 -5.74 15.16 4.05
CA GLN A 140 -4.34 15.46 3.74
C GLN A 140 -4.19 15.93 2.29
N ILE A 141 -4.76 17.09 1.98
CA ILE A 141 -4.91 17.60 0.60
C ILE A 141 -3.57 17.67 -0.13
N VAL A 142 -2.51 18.19 0.50
CA VAL A 142 -1.20 18.35 -0.16
C VAL A 142 -0.55 17.00 -0.45
N LEU A 143 -0.69 16.03 0.47
CA LEU A 143 -0.24 14.67 0.26
C LEU A 143 -1.06 13.99 -0.86
N ALA A 144 -2.37 14.17 -0.87
CA ALA A 144 -3.24 13.66 -1.91
C ALA A 144 -2.86 14.20 -3.30
N LEU A 145 -2.61 15.50 -3.42
CA LEU A 145 -2.13 16.10 -4.67
C LEU A 145 -0.79 15.52 -5.12
N ALA A 146 0.15 15.29 -4.19
CA ALA A 146 1.42 14.63 -4.50
C ALA A 146 1.22 13.20 -5.00
N VAL A 147 0.30 12.44 -4.38
CA VAL A 147 -0.07 11.09 -4.81
C VAL A 147 -0.73 11.10 -6.17
N PHE A 148 -1.68 12.00 -6.45
CA PHE A 148 -2.32 12.13 -7.76
C PHE A 148 -1.31 12.49 -8.85
N ALA A 149 -0.39 13.42 -8.59
CA ALA A 149 0.72 13.74 -9.50
C ALA A 149 1.59 12.50 -9.77
N GLY A 150 1.87 11.72 -8.73
CA GLY A 150 2.61 10.46 -8.83
C GLY A 150 1.85 9.40 -9.64
N CYS A 151 0.55 9.25 -9.42
CA CYS A 151 -0.31 8.38 -10.21
C CYS A 151 -0.27 8.76 -11.69
N ALA A 152 -0.45 10.05 -12.02
CA ALA A 152 -0.40 10.55 -13.39
C ALA A 152 0.97 10.29 -14.04
N TYR A 153 2.06 10.53 -13.31
CA TYR A 153 3.42 10.24 -13.77
C TYR A 153 3.65 8.74 -13.99
N CYS A 154 3.27 7.88 -13.04
CA CYS A 154 3.42 6.43 -13.13
C CYS A 154 2.54 5.82 -14.22
N PHE A 155 1.35 6.41 -14.48
CA PHE A 155 0.48 5.97 -15.56
C PHE A 155 1.06 6.27 -16.95
N ARG A 156 1.72 7.42 -17.10
CA ARG A 156 2.43 7.80 -18.33
C ARG A 156 3.67 6.92 -18.57
N THR A 157 4.40 6.60 -17.51
CA THR A 157 5.54 5.69 -17.55
C THR A 157 5.08 4.24 -17.43
N LYS A 158 4.63 3.62 -18.52
CA LYS A 158 4.02 2.27 -18.59
C LYS A 158 4.59 1.21 -17.63
N ARG A 159 5.86 1.33 -17.27
CA ARG A 159 6.59 0.40 -16.37
C ARG A 159 6.12 0.46 -14.90
N ARG A 160 5.52 1.56 -14.44
CA ARG A 160 5.15 1.77 -13.02
C ARG A 160 3.64 1.75 -12.77
N ARG A 161 2.84 1.40 -13.78
CA ARG A 161 1.37 1.35 -13.66
C ARG A 161 0.90 0.41 -12.56
N TRP A 162 1.64 -0.67 -12.32
CA TRP A 162 1.31 -1.65 -11.30
C TRP A 162 1.21 -1.02 -9.89
N LEU A 163 2.03 0.01 -9.61
CA LEU A 163 2.02 0.70 -8.32
C LEU A 163 0.72 1.48 -8.11
N VAL A 164 0.22 2.14 -9.18
CA VAL A 164 -1.09 2.81 -9.14
C VAL A 164 -2.21 1.80 -8.92
N VAL A 165 -2.14 0.65 -9.60
CA VAL A 165 -3.13 -0.42 -9.42
C VAL A 165 -3.12 -0.95 -7.99
N ALA A 166 -1.94 -1.20 -7.40
CA ALA A 166 -1.82 -1.63 -6.01
C ALA A 166 -2.44 -0.63 -5.04
N PHE A 167 -2.18 0.66 -5.22
CA PHE A 167 -2.77 1.72 -4.41
C PHE A 167 -4.29 1.79 -4.59
N CYS A 168 -4.80 1.75 -5.83
CA CYS A 168 -6.24 1.72 -6.08
C CYS A 168 -6.93 0.52 -5.42
N ILE A 169 -6.32 -0.66 -5.46
CA ILE A 169 -6.85 -1.85 -4.75
C ILE A 169 -6.93 -1.56 -3.25
N ALA A 170 -5.89 -0.99 -2.64
CA ALA A 170 -5.88 -0.66 -1.22
C ALA A 170 -6.97 0.37 -0.85
N CYS A 171 -7.16 1.41 -1.68
CA CYS A 171 -8.23 2.40 -1.50
C CYS A 171 -9.63 1.77 -1.59
N VAL A 172 -9.85 0.88 -2.56
CA VAL A 172 -11.11 0.14 -2.68
C VAL A 172 -11.33 -0.75 -1.45
N MET A 173 -10.32 -1.47 -1.01
CA MET A 173 -10.42 -2.30 0.19
C MET A 173 -10.73 -1.45 1.44
N PHE A 174 -10.11 -0.27 1.58
CA PHE A 174 -10.44 0.66 2.65
C PHE A 174 -11.89 1.10 2.60
N ALA A 175 -12.37 1.56 1.44
CA ALA A 175 -13.75 2.00 1.28
C ALA A 175 -14.76 0.87 1.58
N LEU A 176 -14.46 -0.36 1.16
CA LEU A 176 -15.28 -1.53 1.49
C LEU A 176 -15.28 -1.83 3.00
N ALA A 177 -14.13 -1.74 3.66
CA ALA A 177 -14.03 -1.99 5.10
C ALA A 177 -14.75 -0.91 5.92
N ALA A 178 -14.62 0.37 5.52
CA ALA A 178 -15.18 1.50 6.23
C ALA A 178 -16.70 1.66 6.04
N ALA A 179 -17.23 1.31 4.85
CA ALA A 179 -18.61 1.63 4.47
C ALA A 179 -19.56 0.44 4.43
N LEU A 180 -19.08 -0.78 4.13
CA LEU A 180 -19.99 -1.91 3.97
C LEU A 180 -20.38 -2.52 5.33
N PRO A 181 -21.66 -2.93 5.48
CA PRO A 181 -22.06 -3.80 6.57
C PRO A 181 -21.36 -5.15 6.48
N ASN A 182 -21.53 -5.99 7.48
CA ASN A 182 -20.92 -7.32 7.52
C ASN A 182 -21.53 -8.27 6.49
N VAL A 183 -21.08 -8.18 5.24
CA VAL A 183 -21.48 -9.01 4.11
C VAL A 183 -20.31 -9.91 3.65
N PRO A 184 -20.58 -11.05 3.00
CA PRO A 184 -19.52 -11.96 2.55
C PRO A 184 -18.47 -11.31 1.67
N ALA A 185 -18.84 -10.35 0.83
CA ALA A 185 -17.90 -9.61 -0.01
C ALA A 185 -16.88 -8.80 0.80
N LYS A 186 -17.30 -8.14 1.89
CA LYS A 186 -16.41 -7.45 2.83
C LYS A 186 -15.44 -8.45 3.46
N GLN A 187 -15.96 -9.58 3.95
CA GLN A 187 -15.14 -10.61 4.60
C GLN A 187 -14.09 -11.21 3.65
N ILE A 188 -14.47 -11.57 2.41
CA ILE A 188 -13.57 -12.16 1.43
C ILE A 188 -12.44 -11.19 1.05
N LEU A 189 -12.73 -9.90 0.94
CA LEU A 189 -11.76 -8.92 0.48
C LEU A 189 -10.93 -8.31 1.61
N THR A 190 -11.50 -8.15 2.81
CA THR A 190 -10.86 -7.42 3.92
C THR A 190 -10.69 -8.26 5.19
N GLY A 191 -11.20 -9.48 5.23
CA GLY A 191 -11.20 -10.33 6.41
C GLY A 191 -9.81 -10.75 6.91
N PHE A 192 -8.81 -10.82 6.04
CA PHE A 192 -7.41 -11.07 6.43
C PHE A 192 -6.85 -10.01 7.39
N TRP A 193 -7.47 -8.83 7.45
CA TRP A 193 -7.18 -7.73 8.38
C TRP A 193 -8.29 -7.57 9.41
N TYR A 194 -9.12 -8.61 9.63
CA TYR A 194 -10.25 -8.58 10.57
C TYR A 194 -11.33 -7.56 10.19
N THR A 195 -11.44 -7.21 8.90
CA THR A 195 -12.24 -6.09 8.40
C THR A 195 -11.92 -4.73 9.05
N ASP A 196 -10.78 -4.62 9.74
CA ASP A 196 -10.34 -3.43 10.46
C ASP A 196 -9.86 -2.36 9.44
N TYR A 197 -10.65 -1.32 9.30
CA TYR A 197 -10.38 -0.24 8.37
C TYR A 197 -9.10 0.54 8.72
N TYR A 198 -8.69 0.64 10.00
CA TYR A 198 -7.42 1.27 10.38
C TYR A 198 -6.21 0.50 9.87
N ARG A 199 -6.24 -0.82 9.90
CA ARG A 199 -5.16 -1.64 9.35
C ARG A 199 -5.05 -1.49 7.83
N ILE A 200 -6.22 -1.44 7.17
CA ILE A 200 -6.28 -1.26 5.71
C ILE A 200 -5.83 0.16 5.35
N ALA A 201 -6.24 1.17 6.09
CA ALA A 201 -5.75 2.55 5.98
C ALA A 201 -4.23 2.64 6.08
N ALA A 202 -3.64 1.98 7.07
CA ALA A 202 -2.20 1.99 7.29
C ALA A 202 -1.41 1.43 6.09
N PHE A 203 -1.84 0.31 5.50
CA PHE A 203 -1.15 -0.18 4.31
C PHE A 203 -1.51 0.60 3.04
N ALA A 204 -2.70 1.20 2.93
CA ALA A 204 -3.02 2.11 1.84
C ALA A 204 -2.12 3.36 1.87
N ALA A 205 -1.90 3.94 3.06
CA ALA A 205 -0.94 5.02 3.26
C ALA A 205 0.49 4.61 2.89
N MET A 206 0.91 3.39 3.27
CA MET A 206 2.20 2.84 2.85
C MET A 206 2.32 2.72 1.32
N PHE A 207 1.25 2.31 0.62
CA PHE A 207 1.25 2.22 -0.85
C PHE A 207 1.23 3.61 -1.51
N ALA A 208 0.65 4.62 -0.86
CA ALA A 208 0.67 6.01 -1.31
C ALA A 208 2.08 6.62 -1.29
N THR A 209 2.94 6.23 -0.34
CA THR A 209 4.28 6.81 -0.12
C THR A 209 5.17 6.81 -1.37
N PRO A 210 5.36 5.70 -2.11
CA PRO A 210 6.17 5.71 -3.33
C PRO A 210 5.52 6.51 -4.48
N LEU A 211 4.20 6.64 -4.48
CA LEU A 211 3.48 7.49 -5.45
C LEU A 211 3.70 8.97 -5.13
N ALA A 212 3.54 9.38 -3.86
CA ALA A 212 3.83 10.74 -3.42
C ALA A 212 5.27 11.14 -3.74
N SER A 213 6.23 10.26 -3.44
CA SER A 213 7.64 10.47 -3.77
C SER A 213 7.88 10.64 -5.27
N ALA A 214 7.23 9.81 -6.10
CA ALA A 214 7.32 9.93 -7.56
C ALA A 214 6.69 11.23 -8.07
N GLY A 215 5.57 11.66 -7.48
CA GLY A 215 4.88 12.91 -7.79
C GLY A 215 5.72 14.13 -7.45
N LEU A 216 6.20 14.21 -6.22
CA LEU A 216 7.09 15.29 -5.76
C LEU A 216 8.36 15.38 -6.62
N ALA A 217 9.01 14.24 -6.91
CA ALA A 217 10.17 14.20 -7.76
C ALA A 217 9.88 14.60 -9.22
N HIS A 218 8.66 14.34 -9.71
CA HIS A 218 8.24 14.79 -11.04
C HIS A 218 8.01 16.29 -11.06
N VAL A 219 7.30 16.84 -10.09
CA VAL A 219 7.04 18.27 -9.93
C VAL A 219 8.35 19.03 -9.78
N ALA A 220 9.23 18.58 -8.87
CA ALA A 220 10.54 19.21 -8.66
C ALA A 220 11.37 19.25 -9.96
N ARG A 221 11.43 18.14 -10.71
CA ARG A 221 12.13 18.11 -12.02
C ARG A 221 11.51 19.01 -13.05
N SER A 222 10.18 19.16 -13.05
CA SER A 222 9.48 20.04 -14.00
C SER A 222 9.78 21.52 -13.73
N ILE A 223 9.77 21.93 -12.45
CA ILE A 223 10.06 23.30 -12.02
C ILE A 223 11.54 23.64 -12.27
N THR A 224 12.44 22.69 -12.01
CA THR A 224 13.88 22.94 -12.07
C THR A 224 14.51 22.54 -13.41
N ARG A 225 13.75 22.31 -14.45
CA ARG A 225 14.22 21.78 -15.73
C ARG A 225 15.41 22.56 -16.30
N ASN A 226 15.35 23.89 -16.26
CA ASN A 226 16.36 24.78 -16.83
C ASN A 226 17.28 25.41 -15.76
N ALA A 227 17.22 24.97 -14.51
CA ALA A 227 17.98 25.53 -13.41
C ALA A 227 19.40 24.94 -13.32
N SER A 228 20.32 25.65 -12.70
CA SER A 228 21.67 25.16 -12.39
C SER A 228 21.60 23.98 -11.37
N PRO A 229 22.65 23.15 -11.27
CA PRO A 229 22.69 22.05 -10.29
C PRO A 229 22.44 22.50 -8.84
N ARG A 230 23.01 23.65 -8.46
CA ARG A 230 22.82 24.24 -7.12
C ARG A 230 21.39 24.70 -6.91
N SER A 231 20.79 25.40 -7.87
CA SER A 231 19.40 25.84 -7.79
C SER A 231 18.44 24.64 -7.75
N LYS A 232 18.75 23.53 -8.43
CA LYS A 232 17.98 22.28 -8.34
C LYS A 232 17.99 21.70 -6.93
N ALA A 233 19.16 21.64 -6.30
CA ALA A 233 19.28 21.12 -4.93
C ALA A 233 18.49 21.98 -3.94
N VAL A 234 18.63 23.32 -4.03
CA VAL A 234 17.89 24.26 -3.18
C VAL A 234 16.38 24.12 -3.37
N ALA A 235 15.92 24.06 -4.63
CA ALA A 235 14.49 23.90 -4.92
C ALA A 235 13.94 22.56 -4.41
N CYS A 236 14.69 21.46 -4.55
CA CYS A 236 14.28 20.17 -3.99
C CYS A 236 14.17 20.20 -2.47
N ILE A 237 15.15 20.80 -1.78
CA ILE A 237 15.12 20.97 -0.33
C ILE A 237 13.92 21.83 0.09
N ALA A 238 13.69 22.96 -0.60
CA ALA A 238 12.58 23.86 -0.32
C ALA A 238 11.21 23.16 -0.51
N ILE A 239 11.03 22.37 -1.59
CA ILE A 239 9.80 21.61 -1.85
C ILE A 239 9.58 20.57 -0.75
N VAL A 240 10.62 19.83 -0.34
CA VAL A 240 10.52 18.84 0.73
C VAL A 240 10.22 19.51 2.07
N ALA A 241 10.93 20.59 2.40
CA ALA A 241 10.70 21.35 3.64
C ALA A 241 9.27 21.91 3.69
N LEU A 242 8.79 22.53 2.62
CA LEU A 242 7.44 23.06 2.52
C LEU A 242 6.39 21.92 2.66
N PHE A 243 6.63 20.80 1.98
CA PHE A 243 5.76 19.63 2.10
C PHE A 243 5.72 19.10 3.53
N CYS A 244 6.86 19.00 4.21
CA CYS A 244 6.94 18.60 5.61
C CYS A 244 6.22 19.61 6.52
N LEU A 245 6.44 20.91 6.35
CA LEU A 245 5.79 21.95 7.17
C LEU A 245 4.27 21.93 7.04
N ILE A 246 3.74 21.69 5.84
CA ILE A 246 2.28 21.66 5.63
C ILE A 246 1.66 20.37 6.18
N ASN A 247 2.37 19.23 6.07
CA ASN A 247 1.82 17.94 6.51
C ASN A 247 2.19 17.58 7.96
N PHE A 248 3.29 18.13 8.50
CA PHE A 248 3.65 18.01 9.91
C PHE A 248 2.90 19.10 10.70
N ARG A 249 1.62 18.89 10.90
CA ARG A 249 0.91 19.65 11.93
C ARG A 249 1.36 19.06 13.25
N MET A 250 2.25 19.78 13.97
CA MET A 250 2.41 19.57 15.39
C MET A 250 1.01 19.69 16.00
N PRO A 251 0.56 18.75 16.85
CA PRO A 251 -0.62 19.00 17.65
C PRO A 251 -0.33 20.27 18.46
N VAL A 252 -0.97 21.37 18.08
CA VAL A 252 -1.00 22.56 18.91
C VAL A 252 -1.78 22.13 20.14
N GLU A 253 -1.14 22.17 21.29
CA GLU A 253 -1.76 22.06 22.59
C GLU A 253 -2.70 23.26 22.83
N ASP A 254 -3.77 23.34 22.07
CA ASP A 254 -4.95 24.07 22.52
C ASP A 254 -5.61 23.17 23.56
N GLY A 255 -5.55 23.61 24.81
CA GLY A 255 -5.89 22.85 26.02
C GLY A 255 -7.31 22.29 26.12
N ASN A 256 -7.92 21.85 25.05
CA ASN A 256 -9.20 21.18 24.96
C ASN A 256 -9.14 19.99 24.01
N ASP A 257 -9.16 18.80 24.59
CA ASP A 257 -9.82 17.58 24.13
C ASP A 257 -9.44 16.91 22.80
N LEU A 258 -8.59 17.47 21.95
CA LEU A 258 -8.17 16.82 20.71
C LEU A 258 -7.29 15.57 20.93
N TYR A 259 -6.69 15.44 22.10
CA TYR A 259 -5.90 14.26 22.50
C TYR A 259 -6.78 13.08 22.94
N LEU A 260 -8.02 13.31 23.33
CA LEU A 260 -8.93 12.26 23.80
C LEU A 260 -9.44 11.36 22.67
N ASP A 261 -9.41 11.83 21.43
CA ASP A 261 -9.83 11.07 20.26
C ASP A 261 -8.68 10.32 19.54
N SER A 262 -7.44 10.48 19.99
CA SER A 262 -6.34 9.70 19.42
C SER A 262 -6.48 8.22 19.84
N PRO A 263 -6.10 7.25 18.96
CA PRO A 263 -6.08 5.84 19.32
C PRO A 263 -5.26 5.53 20.58
N PHE A 264 -4.24 6.34 20.88
CA PHE A 264 -3.43 6.26 22.10
C PHE A 264 -4.18 6.69 23.33
N ALA A 265 -5.00 7.74 23.27
CA ALA A 265 -5.80 8.20 24.40
C ALA A 265 -6.91 7.20 24.75
N ARG A 266 -7.58 6.62 23.74
CA ARG A 266 -8.54 5.53 23.93
C ARG A 266 -7.90 4.31 24.58
N THR A 267 -6.72 3.89 24.11
CA THR A 267 -6.00 2.75 24.69
C THR A 267 -5.56 3.03 26.13
N ARG A 268 -5.09 4.26 26.43
CA ARG A 268 -4.72 4.68 27.77
C ARG A 268 -5.93 4.71 28.70
N GLY A 269 -7.05 5.27 28.27
CA GLY A 269 -8.30 5.27 29.03
C GLY A 269 -8.82 3.86 29.32
N MET A 270 -8.71 2.91 28.38
CA MET A 270 -9.04 1.51 28.61
C MET A 270 -8.12 0.84 29.61
N VAL A 271 -6.81 1.10 29.58
CA VAL A 271 -5.84 0.55 30.52
C VAL A 271 -6.06 1.11 31.92
N GLU A 272 -6.30 2.41 32.04
CA GLU A 272 -6.58 3.07 33.34
C GLU A 272 -7.91 2.60 33.94
N ALA A 273 -8.95 2.38 33.14
CA ALA A 273 -10.21 1.82 33.59
C ALA A 273 -10.08 0.38 34.11
N HIS A 274 -9.21 -0.45 33.53
CA HIS A 274 -8.96 -1.82 33.99
C HIS A 274 -7.97 -1.92 35.15
N SER A 275 -7.16 -0.91 35.41
CA SER A 275 -6.24 -0.90 36.54
C SER A 275 -6.89 -0.45 37.84
N ASN A 276 -8.09 0.13 37.77
CA ASN A 276 -8.87 0.62 38.93
C ASN A 276 -9.99 -0.34 39.33
N THR A 277 -10.09 -1.51 38.73
CA THR A 277 -10.96 -2.64 39.14
C THR A 277 -10.16 -3.78 39.73
#